data_345888cc1bf28173cb402067ad6aa643
#
_entry.id   345888cc1bf28173cb402067ad6aa643
#
_cell.length_a   1.000
_cell.length_b   1.000
_cell.length_c   1.000
_cell.angle_alpha   90.00
_cell.angle_beta   90.00
_cell.angle_gamma   90.00
#
_symmetry.space_group_name_H-M   'P 1'
#
loop_
_entity.id
_entity.type
_entity.pdbx_description
1 polymer ?
#
loop_
_entity_poly.entity_id
_entity_poly.type
_entity_poly.pdbx_seq_one_letter_code
_entity_poly.pdbx_strand_id
1 'polypeptide(L)'
;MMNVTQTLEVKDVSSTGELYLQACKLVRVAPVTYFLRHLGCDTINMNHHGLGPLGGKALAIALVTDMNITTLQLADNCLSADGARYLTQMLRANFTIQHLDLSNNHLQSAGAECVAKMLLENISIKSLKLSGNKFAEDDARWFADAFASNYRVKELDLSHNHFSARGGEHLGQMIANNVVLEVLDLSWNRLRMKGAVAFCAGLKVNSTLKHLDLSWNGFGNEVALALGEALKFNNTLVHLNLNNNRMTDEGVSMLCKGLEANDMLRVLKLAYNSMTVEGALTLINVIKKTSKSAIEELNICNVLVNENFVQLLELICQERLSLEVMEYGGVGGFIAKKLRKRSDPMKIIQVLNST
;
A
#
# COMPACT_ATOMS: atom_id res chain seq x y z
N MET A 1 27.78 52.57 1.72
CA MET A 1 26.33 52.24 1.68
C MET A 1 25.99 51.76 0.30
N MET A 2 26.05 50.47 0.07
CA MET A 2 25.65 49.87 -1.20
C MET A 2 24.29 49.18 -0.99
N ASN A 3 23.26 49.72 -1.60
CA ASN A 3 21.94 49.11 -1.72
C ASN A 3 22.05 47.93 -2.68
N VAL A 4 21.97 46.70 -2.16
CA VAL A 4 21.71 45.51 -2.98
C VAL A 4 20.22 45.26 -2.96
N THR A 5 19.53 45.91 -3.86
CA THR A 5 18.17 45.50 -4.27
C THR A 5 18.34 44.32 -5.22
N GLN A 6 18.24 43.09 -4.69
CA GLN A 6 18.02 41.94 -5.52
C GLN A 6 16.60 42.01 -6.09
N THR A 7 16.50 42.49 -7.32
CA THR A 7 15.33 42.29 -8.18
C THR A 7 15.23 40.79 -8.47
N LEU A 8 14.29 40.12 -7.81
CA LEU A 8 13.83 38.81 -8.21
C LEU A 8 13.22 38.99 -9.61
N GLU A 9 13.90 38.49 -10.63
CA GLU A 9 13.32 38.32 -11.97
C GLU A 9 12.05 37.47 -11.81
N VAL A 10 10.90 38.09 -11.95
CA VAL A 10 9.60 37.43 -12.08
C VAL A 10 9.61 36.80 -13.47
N LYS A 11 10.04 35.53 -13.56
CA LYS A 11 9.69 34.69 -14.72
C LYS A 11 8.17 34.71 -14.82
N ASP A 12 7.65 34.80 -16.03
CA ASP A 12 6.22 34.80 -16.34
C ASP A 12 5.46 33.82 -15.44
N VAL A 13 4.69 34.38 -14.50
CA VAL A 13 3.89 33.61 -13.56
C VAL A 13 2.81 32.94 -14.42
N SER A 14 2.81 31.63 -14.50
CA SER A 14 1.78 30.89 -15.23
C SER A 14 0.39 31.30 -14.73
N SER A 15 -0.64 31.15 -15.56
CA SER A 15 -2.03 31.45 -15.17
C SER A 15 -2.45 30.74 -13.88
N THR A 16 -1.92 29.53 -13.62
CA THR A 16 -2.09 28.78 -12.37
C THR A 16 -1.47 29.52 -11.18
N GLY A 17 -0.29 30.13 -11.35
CA GLY A 17 0.39 30.89 -10.28
C GLY A 17 -0.35 32.17 -9.91
N GLU A 18 -0.88 32.91 -10.89
CA GLU A 18 -1.70 34.08 -10.62
C GLU A 18 -2.99 33.74 -9.90
N LEU A 19 -3.67 32.69 -10.34
CA LEU A 19 -4.87 32.17 -9.67
C LEU A 19 -4.56 31.74 -8.23
N TYR A 20 -3.42 31.10 -8.00
CA TYR A 20 -3.01 30.71 -6.64
C TYR A 20 -2.80 31.92 -5.74
N LEU A 21 -2.09 32.96 -6.20
CA LEU A 21 -1.85 34.17 -5.44
C LEU A 21 -3.15 34.92 -5.13
N GLN A 22 -4.08 34.99 -6.09
CA GLN A 22 -5.40 35.57 -5.89
C GLN A 22 -6.23 34.76 -4.91
N ALA A 23 -6.21 33.42 -5.03
CA ALA A 23 -6.87 32.52 -4.11
C ALA A 23 -6.35 32.66 -2.68
N CYS A 24 -5.01 32.73 -2.49
CA CYS A 24 -4.40 32.96 -1.18
C CYS A 24 -4.89 34.28 -0.54
N LYS A 25 -4.97 35.37 -1.33
CA LYS A 25 -5.52 36.66 -0.86
C LYS A 25 -6.99 36.52 -0.46
N LEU A 26 -7.79 35.81 -1.28
CA LEU A 26 -9.21 35.61 -1.03
C LEU A 26 -9.47 34.86 0.29
N VAL A 27 -8.72 33.76 0.52
CA VAL A 27 -8.90 32.91 1.71
C VAL A 27 -8.03 33.36 2.90
N ARG A 28 -7.23 34.40 2.74
CA ARG A 28 -6.35 35.01 3.74
C ARG A 28 -5.29 34.05 4.30
N VAL A 29 -4.60 33.35 3.44
CA VAL A 29 -3.45 32.51 3.76
C VAL A 29 -2.18 33.01 3.07
N ALA A 30 -1.03 32.74 3.68
CA ALA A 30 0.27 33.04 3.04
C ALA A 30 0.49 32.09 1.86
N PRO A 31 0.94 32.60 0.70
CA PRO A 31 1.31 31.72 -0.41
C PRO A 31 2.52 30.86 -0.07
N VAL A 32 2.49 29.60 -0.45
CA VAL A 32 3.64 28.71 -0.35
C VAL A 32 4.54 28.93 -1.57
N THR A 33 5.70 29.53 -1.33
CA THR A 33 6.68 29.86 -2.39
C THR A 33 7.18 28.64 -3.14
N TYR A 34 7.23 27.49 -2.49
CA TYR A 34 7.60 26.22 -3.13
C TYR A 34 6.68 25.90 -4.31
N PHE A 35 5.36 26.02 -4.13
CA PHE A 35 4.39 25.78 -5.21
C PHE A 35 4.66 26.69 -6.41
N LEU A 36 4.84 28.00 -6.19
CA LEU A 36 5.10 28.97 -7.26
C LEU A 36 6.40 28.71 -8.03
N ARG A 37 7.43 28.23 -7.33
CA ARG A 37 8.74 27.91 -7.96
C ARG A 37 8.72 26.65 -8.81
N HIS A 38 7.77 25.73 -8.56
CA HIS A 38 7.70 24.44 -9.24
C HIS A 38 6.53 24.38 -10.22
N LEU A 39 5.87 25.49 -10.50
CA LEU A 39 4.89 25.58 -11.59
C LEU A 39 5.57 25.25 -12.92
N GLY A 40 4.89 24.42 -13.71
CA GLY A 40 5.44 23.88 -14.97
C GLY A 40 6.11 22.51 -14.83
N CYS A 41 6.30 21.99 -13.59
CA CYS A 41 6.63 20.59 -13.38
C CYS A 41 5.36 19.72 -13.43
N ASP A 42 5.51 18.48 -13.83
CA ASP A 42 4.43 17.48 -13.82
C ASP A 42 4.18 16.90 -12.43
N THR A 43 5.15 17.05 -11.52
CA THR A 43 5.12 16.55 -10.15
C THR A 43 5.32 17.70 -9.16
N ILE A 44 4.36 17.87 -8.26
CA ILE A 44 4.40 18.84 -7.17
C ILE A 44 4.36 18.10 -5.83
N ASN A 45 5.44 18.23 -5.06
CA ASN A 45 5.52 17.69 -3.71
C ASN A 45 5.35 18.80 -2.68
N MET A 46 4.14 18.88 -2.11
CA MET A 46 3.77 19.83 -1.06
C MET A 46 3.57 19.14 0.28
N ASN A 47 4.21 17.99 0.52
CA ASN A 47 4.14 17.31 1.81
C ASN A 47 4.72 18.19 2.93
N HIS A 48 4.14 18.13 4.11
CA HIS A 48 4.61 18.83 5.33
C HIS A 48 4.68 20.37 5.24
N HIS A 49 3.82 21.00 4.45
CA HIS A 49 3.81 22.47 4.30
C HIS A 49 2.82 23.18 5.23
N GLY A 50 2.07 22.44 6.05
CA GLY A 50 1.13 23.03 7.00
C GLY A 50 0.00 23.82 6.33
N LEU A 51 -0.48 23.38 5.17
CA LEU A 51 -1.46 24.10 4.35
C LEU A 51 -2.78 24.40 5.09
N GLY A 52 -3.23 23.49 5.93
CA GLY A 52 -4.54 23.55 6.53
C GLY A 52 -5.69 23.53 5.51
N PRO A 53 -6.95 23.58 5.96
CA PRO A 53 -8.10 23.53 5.07
C PRO A 53 -8.16 24.70 4.07
N LEU A 54 -7.77 25.90 4.50
CA LEU A 54 -7.80 27.10 3.65
C LEU A 54 -6.66 27.12 2.63
N GLY A 55 -5.46 26.61 2.99
CA GLY A 55 -4.39 26.39 2.02
C GLY A 55 -4.77 25.36 0.95
N GLY A 56 -5.43 24.27 1.37
CA GLY A 56 -6.05 23.31 0.46
C GLY A 56 -7.09 23.94 -0.47
N LYS A 57 -7.92 24.88 0.04
CA LYS A 57 -8.86 25.66 -0.77
C LYS A 57 -8.16 26.53 -1.81
N ALA A 58 -7.08 27.23 -1.42
CA ALA A 58 -6.32 28.07 -2.35
C ALA A 58 -5.70 27.25 -3.47
N LEU A 59 -5.12 26.07 -3.14
CA LEU A 59 -4.60 25.13 -4.14
C LEU A 59 -5.70 24.61 -5.05
N ALA A 60 -6.85 24.24 -4.51
CA ALA A 60 -7.98 23.74 -5.31
C ALA A 60 -8.46 24.76 -6.35
N ILE A 61 -8.55 26.05 -5.96
CA ILE A 61 -8.92 27.11 -6.88
C ILE A 61 -7.90 27.24 -8.03
N ALA A 62 -6.62 27.17 -7.72
CA ALA A 62 -5.54 27.31 -8.70
C ALA A 62 -5.46 26.11 -9.67
N LEU A 63 -5.68 24.91 -9.15
CA LEU A 63 -5.48 23.67 -9.89
C LEU A 63 -6.67 23.25 -10.74
N VAL A 64 -7.82 23.90 -10.62
CA VAL A 64 -9.03 23.50 -11.37
C VAL A 64 -8.82 23.51 -12.89
N THR A 65 -8.01 24.42 -13.40
CA THR A 65 -7.69 24.58 -14.83
C THR A 65 -6.26 24.18 -15.19
N ASP A 66 -5.47 23.68 -14.23
CA ASP A 66 -4.10 23.24 -14.49
C ASP A 66 -4.09 21.98 -15.36
N MET A 67 -3.26 22.01 -16.40
CA MET A 67 -3.12 20.92 -17.37
C MET A 67 -1.73 20.28 -17.37
N ASN A 68 -0.86 20.64 -16.45
CA ASN A 68 0.53 20.16 -16.40
C ASN A 68 0.78 19.16 -15.27
N ILE A 69 0.16 19.40 -14.09
CA ILE A 69 0.43 18.63 -12.89
C ILE A 69 -0.30 17.29 -12.98
N THR A 70 0.47 16.22 -13.09
CA THR A 70 -0.03 14.83 -13.10
C THR A 70 0.11 14.14 -11.74
N THR A 71 1.07 14.60 -10.92
CA THR A 71 1.35 14.04 -9.59
C THR A 71 1.29 15.14 -8.55
N LEU A 72 0.37 15.03 -7.59
CA LEU A 72 0.17 15.97 -6.50
C LEU A 72 0.32 15.27 -5.16
N GLN A 73 1.35 15.62 -4.40
CA GLN A 73 1.63 15.09 -3.07
C GLN A 73 1.32 16.15 -2.01
N LEU A 74 0.37 15.85 -1.13
CA LEU A 74 -0.14 16.75 -0.09
C LEU A 74 -0.13 16.07 1.29
N ALA A 75 0.72 15.07 1.51
CA ALA A 75 0.74 14.35 2.78
C ALA A 75 1.10 15.29 3.95
N ASP A 76 0.51 15.01 5.11
CA ASP A 76 0.79 15.72 6.37
C ASP A 76 0.63 17.25 6.30
N ASN A 77 -0.54 17.70 5.86
CA ASN A 77 -0.87 19.12 5.72
C ASN A 77 -2.04 19.60 6.59
N CYS A 78 -2.55 18.76 7.46
CA CYS A 78 -3.70 19.10 8.32
C CYS A 78 -4.92 19.62 7.53
N LEU A 79 -5.18 19.05 6.34
CA LEU A 79 -6.25 19.52 5.44
C LEU A 79 -7.66 19.38 6.05
N SER A 80 -7.85 18.40 6.90
CA SER A 80 -9.15 18.01 7.47
C SER A 80 -10.21 17.69 6.40
N ALA A 81 -11.43 17.39 6.83
CA ALA A 81 -12.56 17.15 5.92
C ALA A 81 -12.89 18.36 5.03
N ASP A 82 -12.70 19.58 5.52
CA ASP A 82 -12.94 20.78 4.73
C ASP A 82 -11.96 20.94 3.58
N GLY A 83 -10.67 20.70 3.81
CA GLY A 83 -9.66 20.70 2.76
C GLY A 83 -9.94 19.60 1.73
N ALA A 84 -10.31 18.41 2.20
CA ALA A 84 -10.71 17.32 1.30
C ALA A 84 -11.87 17.72 0.40
N ARG A 85 -12.90 18.38 0.97
CA ARG A 85 -14.05 18.84 0.21
C ARG A 85 -13.67 19.79 -0.92
N TYR A 86 -12.77 20.75 -0.69
CA TYR A 86 -12.32 21.68 -1.73
C TYR A 86 -11.49 20.95 -2.81
N LEU A 87 -10.56 20.09 -2.40
CA LEU A 87 -9.73 19.34 -3.33
C LEU A 87 -10.56 18.35 -4.17
N THR A 88 -11.49 17.64 -3.55
CA THR A 88 -12.36 16.69 -4.28
C THR A 88 -13.30 17.41 -5.24
N GLN A 89 -13.76 18.61 -4.89
CA GLN A 89 -14.54 19.43 -5.81
C GLN A 89 -13.72 19.88 -7.01
N MET A 90 -12.46 20.29 -6.82
CA MET A 90 -11.53 20.61 -7.91
C MET A 90 -11.28 19.37 -8.78
N LEU A 91 -11.05 18.21 -8.19
CA LEU A 91 -10.75 16.98 -8.91
C LEU A 91 -11.91 16.44 -9.77
N ARG A 92 -13.14 16.90 -9.54
CA ARG A 92 -14.27 16.61 -10.46
C ARG A 92 -14.15 17.35 -11.80
N ALA A 93 -13.43 18.46 -11.83
CA ALA A 93 -13.20 19.26 -13.05
C ALA A 93 -11.78 19.10 -13.60
N ASN A 94 -10.80 18.76 -12.75
CA ASN A 94 -9.43 18.51 -13.19
C ASN A 94 -9.26 17.03 -13.57
N PHE A 95 -8.87 16.76 -14.80
CA PHE A 95 -8.62 15.43 -15.34
C PHE A 95 -7.14 15.18 -15.67
N THR A 96 -6.24 16.03 -15.21
CA THR A 96 -4.80 15.92 -15.44
C THR A 96 -4.11 15.15 -14.34
N ILE A 97 -4.53 15.36 -13.08
CA ILE A 97 -3.95 14.70 -11.92
C ILE A 97 -4.28 13.20 -11.95
N GLN A 98 -3.23 12.38 -11.98
CA GLN A 98 -3.28 10.92 -12.04
C GLN A 98 -2.82 10.25 -10.74
N HIS A 99 -1.90 10.90 -10.02
CA HIS A 99 -1.34 10.38 -8.77
C HIS A 99 -1.58 11.41 -7.66
N LEU A 100 -2.36 11.03 -6.67
CA LEU A 100 -2.75 11.91 -5.56
C LEU A 100 -2.37 11.28 -4.22
N ASP A 101 -1.62 12.03 -3.41
CA ASP A 101 -1.30 11.66 -2.04
C ASP A 101 -1.95 12.64 -1.05
N LEU A 102 -2.91 12.16 -0.28
CA LEU A 102 -3.59 12.87 0.81
C LEU A 102 -3.32 12.23 2.17
N SER A 103 -2.26 11.46 2.32
CA SER A 103 -1.94 10.74 3.54
C SER A 103 -1.79 11.69 4.74
N ASN A 104 -2.15 11.22 5.94
CA ASN A 104 -1.97 11.94 7.21
C ASN A 104 -2.61 13.35 7.27
N ASN A 105 -3.78 13.52 6.71
CA ASN A 105 -4.46 14.82 6.64
C ASN A 105 -5.68 14.96 7.57
N HIS A 106 -5.94 13.97 8.42
CA HIS A 106 -7.06 13.99 9.36
C HIS A 106 -8.44 14.17 8.69
N LEU A 107 -8.63 13.51 7.54
CA LEU A 107 -9.84 13.67 6.72
C LEU A 107 -11.09 13.15 7.41
N GLN A 108 -10.98 12.11 8.24
CA GLN A 108 -12.09 11.49 8.98
C GLN A 108 -13.27 11.05 8.07
N SER A 109 -14.39 10.66 8.64
CA SER A 109 -15.54 10.14 7.89
C SER A 109 -16.10 11.09 6.85
N ALA A 110 -16.18 12.38 7.14
CA ALA A 110 -16.66 13.37 6.17
C ALA A 110 -15.70 13.51 4.97
N GLY A 111 -14.40 13.37 5.19
CA GLY A 111 -13.41 13.34 4.13
C GLY A 111 -13.49 12.05 3.29
N ALA A 112 -13.73 10.91 3.94
CA ALA A 112 -13.93 9.64 3.23
C ALA A 112 -15.12 9.73 2.27
N GLU A 113 -16.25 10.29 2.73
CA GLU A 113 -17.42 10.53 1.90
C GLU A 113 -17.12 11.45 0.70
N CYS A 114 -16.40 12.56 0.94
CA CYS A 114 -16.01 13.48 -0.12
C CYS A 114 -15.15 12.80 -1.19
N VAL A 115 -14.14 12.03 -0.77
CA VAL A 115 -13.25 11.28 -1.68
C VAL A 115 -14.03 10.23 -2.46
N ALA A 116 -14.89 9.46 -1.80
CA ALA A 116 -15.71 8.44 -2.45
C ALA A 116 -16.63 9.04 -3.53
N LYS A 117 -17.31 10.15 -3.22
CA LYS A 117 -18.13 10.87 -4.19
C LYS A 117 -17.33 11.41 -5.37
N MET A 118 -16.12 11.89 -5.14
CA MET A 118 -15.22 12.31 -6.22
C MET A 118 -14.84 11.12 -7.12
N LEU A 119 -14.55 9.97 -6.55
CA LEU A 119 -14.16 8.77 -7.31
C LEU A 119 -15.26 8.24 -8.24
N LEU A 120 -16.53 8.56 -7.99
CA LEU A 120 -17.64 8.23 -8.89
C LEU A 120 -17.62 9.04 -10.19
N GLU A 121 -17.00 10.21 -10.19
CA GLU A 121 -17.01 11.15 -11.32
C GLU A 121 -15.62 11.31 -11.97
N ASN A 122 -14.54 11.24 -11.17
CA ASN A 122 -13.19 11.42 -11.66
C ASN A 122 -12.71 10.19 -12.44
N ILE A 123 -12.16 10.43 -13.63
CA ILE A 123 -11.68 9.41 -14.57
C ILE A 123 -10.16 9.46 -14.78
N SER A 124 -9.44 10.35 -14.10
CA SER A 124 -8.00 10.53 -14.30
C SER A 124 -7.14 9.85 -13.27
N ILE A 125 -7.59 9.79 -12.00
CA ILE A 125 -6.78 9.25 -10.90
C ILE A 125 -6.54 7.76 -11.08
N LYS A 126 -5.26 7.39 -11.09
CA LYS A 126 -4.74 6.01 -11.20
C LYS A 126 -4.17 5.49 -9.90
N SER A 127 -3.55 6.38 -9.09
CA SER A 127 -2.96 6.06 -7.80
C SER A 127 -3.47 7.04 -6.75
N LEU A 128 -4.00 6.52 -5.65
CA LEU A 128 -4.59 7.31 -4.57
C LEU A 128 -4.07 6.82 -3.22
N LYS A 129 -3.38 7.72 -2.49
CA LYS A 129 -2.91 7.45 -1.13
C LYS A 129 -3.75 8.21 -0.11
N LEU A 130 -4.30 7.46 0.83
CA LEU A 130 -5.19 7.93 1.88
C LEU A 130 -4.77 7.40 3.26
N SER A 131 -3.52 7.00 3.41
CA SER A 131 -2.98 6.46 4.65
C SER A 131 -3.13 7.44 5.82
N GLY A 132 -3.39 6.95 7.03
CA GLY A 132 -3.35 7.76 8.25
C GLY A 132 -4.44 8.82 8.39
N ASN A 133 -5.58 8.67 7.72
CA ASN A 133 -6.63 9.69 7.70
C ASN A 133 -7.72 9.52 8.77
N LYS A 134 -7.54 8.57 9.70
CA LYS A 134 -8.51 8.29 10.78
C LYS A 134 -9.90 7.85 10.27
N PHE A 135 -9.94 7.17 9.13
CA PHE A 135 -11.18 6.59 8.64
C PHE A 135 -11.68 5.52 9.60
N ALA A 136 -12.97 5.59 9.91
CA ALA A 136 -13.64 4.68 10.82
C ALA A 136 -14.13 3.42 10.10
N GLU A 137 -14.62 2.46 10.87
CA GLU A 137 -15.12 1.17 10.37
C GLU A 137 -16.20 1.32 9.31
N ASP A 138 -17.16 2.22 9.54
CA ASP A 138 -18.30 2.41 8.63
C ASP A 138 -17.92 3.18 7.35
N ASP A 139 -16.75 3.83 7.33
CA ASP A 139 -16.28 4.58 6.16
C ASP A 139 -15.86 3.65 5.00
N ALA A 140 -15.54 2.39 5.29
CA ALA A 140 -15.22 1.40 4.29
C ALA A 140 -16.34 1.20 3.26
N ARG A 141 -17.60 1.44 3.65
CA ARG A 141 -18.76 1.37 2.76
C ARG A 141 -18.66 2.41 1.64
N TRP A 142 -18.22 3.64 1.95
CA TRP A 142 -18.06 4.68 0.94
C TRP A 142 -17.09 4.27 -0.16
N PHE A 143 -15.96 3.66 0.24
CA PHE A 143 -14.99 3.15 -0.73
C PHE A 143 -15.53 1.96 -1.52
N ALA A 144 -16.23 1.02 -0.85
CA ALA A 144 -16.84 -0.12 -1.53
C ALA A 144 -17.84 0.31 -2.60
N ASP A 145 -18.71 1.26 -2.28
CA ASP A 145 -19.69 1.81 -3.21
C ASP A 145 -19.01 2.55 -4.39
N ALA A 146 -17.97 3.35 -4.12
CA ALA A 146 -17.24 4.07 -5.16
C ALA A 146 -16.47 3.12 -6.10
N PHE A 147 -15.76 2.15 -5.53
CA PHE A 147 -14.95 1.20 -6.31
C PHE A 147 -15.78 0.15 -7.06
N ALA A 148 -17.06 0.00 -6.74
CA ALA A 148 -17.96 -0.83 -7.54
C ALA A 148 -18.14 -0.31 -8.99
N SER A 149 -17.95 1.01 -9.20
CA SER A 149 -18.08 1.65 -10.52
C SER A 149 -16.81 2.33 -11.01
N ASN A 150 -15.84 2.63 -10.13
CA ASN A 150 -14.58 3.23 -10.54
C ASN A 150 -13.69 2.20 -11.25
N TYR A 151 -13.35 2.49 -12.50
CA TYR A 151 -12.54 1.64 -13.38
C TYR A 151 -11.17 2.28 -13.72
N ARG A 152 -10.70 3.23 -12.93
CA ARG A 152 -9.46 3.98 -13.19
C ARG A 152 -8.37 3.77 -12.17
N VAL A 153 -8.73 3.74 -10.89
CA VAL A 153 -7.75 3.62 -9.81
C VAL A 153 -7.18 2.20 -9.80
N LYS A 154 -5.90 2.11 -10.02
CA LYS A 154 -5.13 0.84 -9.99
C LYS A 154 -4.40 0.63 -8.67
N GLU A 155 -4.06 1.71 -7.97
CA GLU A 155 -3.30 1.68 -6.73
C GLU A 155 -4.05 2.46 -5.65
N LEU A 156 -4.35 1.79 -4.55
CA LEU A 156 -5.06 2.36 -3.41
C LEU A 156 -4.32 2.05 -2.12
N ASP A 157 -3.94 3.09 -1.38
CA ASP A 157 -3.38 2.98 -0.04
C ASP A 157 -4.42 3.48 0.98
N LEU A 158 -4.93 2.56 1.78
CA LEU A 158 -5.84 2.78 2.92
C LEU A 158 -5.20 2.35 4.25
N SER A 159 -3.89 2.23 4.30
CA SER A 159 -3.14 1.83 5.48
C SER A 159 -3.30 2.83 6.64
N HIS A 160 -2.90 2.44 7.85
CA HIS A 160 -2.92 3.32 9.02
C HIS A 160 -4.27 4.00 9.31
N ASN A 161 -5.37 3.29 9.06
CA ASN A 161 -6.73 3.74 9.37
C ASN A 161 -7.36 2.86 10.48
N HIS A 162 -8.64 2.95 10.69
CA HIS A 162 -9.33 2.25 11.79
C HIS A 162 -10.36 1.25 11.29
N PHE A 163 -10.17 0.69 10.11
CA PHE A 163 -11.05 -0.34 9.59
C PHE A 163 -10.98 -1.59 10.48
N SER A 164 -12.14 -2.11 10.86
CA SER A 164 -12.27 -3.29 11.72
C SER A 164 -13.16 -4.37 11.09
N ALA A 165 -13.97 -5.08 11.84
CA ALA A 165 -14.72 -6.22 11.33
C ALA A 165 -15.70 -5.85 10.20
N ARG A 166 -16.56 -4.85 10.38
CA ARG A 166 -17.47 -4.38 9.31
C ARG A 166 -16.70 -3.76 8.14
N GLY A 167 -15.65 -3.01 8.45
CA GLY A 167 -14.75 -2.46 7.42
C GLY A 167 -14.20 -3.57 6.54
N GLY A 168 -13.77 -4.69 7.11
CA GLY A 168 -13.31 -5.86 6.38
C GLY A 168 -14.37 -6.48 5.47
N GLU A 169 -15.63 -6.54 5.91
CA GLU A 169 -16.74 -7.01 5.08
C GLU A 169 -16.95 -6.12 3.85
N HIS A 170 -17.00 -4.80 4.04
CA HIS A 170 -17.15 -3.85 2.92
C HIS A 170 -15.93 -3.86 1.98
N LEU A 171 -14.71 -3.90 2.52
CA LEU A 171 -13.51 -3.99 1.69
C LEU A 171 -13.41 -5.31 0.94
N GLY A 172 -13.90 -6.40 1.53
CA GLY A 172 -14.05 -7.70 0.84
C GLY A 172 -15.01 -7.62 -0.34
N GLN A 173 -16.17 -6.98 -0.16
CA GLN A 173 -17.10 -6.69 -1.24
C GLN A 173 -16.48 -5.79 -2.31
N MET A 174 -15.73 -4.75 -1.89
CA MET A 174 -15.02 -3.85 -2.79
C MET A 174 -14.13 -4.63 -3.76
N ILE A 175 -13.23 -5.46 -3.25
CA ILE A 175 -12.30 -6.21 -4.11
C ILE A 175 -13.00 -7.31 -4.91
N ALA A 176 -14.10 -7.88 -4.41
CA ALA A 176 -14.87 -8.89 -5.14
C ALA A 176 -15.53 -8.31 -6.41
N ASN A 177 -15.93 -7.05 -6.38
CA ASN A 177 -16.65 -6.37 -7.46
C ASN A 177 -15.74 -5.52 -8.36
N ASN A 178 -14.59 -5.06 -7.86
CA ASN A 178 -13.69 -4.22 -8.65
C ASN A 178 -12.81 -5.07 -9.56
N VAL A 179 -12.71 -4.64 -10.82
CA VAL A 179 -12.00 -5.37 -11.89
C VAL A 179 -10.80 -4.59 -12.46
N VAL A 180 -10.26 -3.64 -11.69
CA VAL A 180 -9.17 -2.76 -12.15
C VAL A 180 -8.06 -2.60 -11.13
N LEU A 181 -8.38 -2.65 -9.82
CA LEU A 181 -7.43 -2.44 -8.75
C LEU A 181 -6.35 -3.53 -8.77
N GLU A 182 -5.10 -3.11 -8.88
CA GLU A 182 -3.92 -3.98 -8.97
C GLU A 182 -3.10 -3.99 -7.68
N VAL A 183 -3.09 -2.87 -6.95
CA VAL A 183 -2.31 -2.70 -5.71
C VAL A 183 -3.20 -2.16 -4.61
N LEU A 184 -3.25 -2.86 -3.48
CA LEU A 184 -4.02 -2.46 -2.30
C LEU A 184 -3.16 -2.59 -1.04
N ASP A 185 -3.02 -1.48 -0.32
CA ASP A 185 -2.42 -1.46 1.00
C ASP A 185 -3.51 -1.25 2.07
N LEU A 186 -3.68 -2.23 2.94
CA LEU A 186 -4.56 -2.23 4.11
C LEU A 186 -3.78 -2.45 5.40
N SER A 187 -2.48 -2.30 5.38
CA SER A 187 -1.63 -2.48 6.55
C SER A 187 -1.99 -1.52 7.69
N TRP A 188 -1.60 -1.84 8.92
CA TRP A 188 -1.86 -0.99 10.07
C TRP A 188 -3.34 -0.62 10.26
N ASN A 189 -4.23 -1.60 10.04
CA ASN A 189 -5.65 -1.51 10.35
C ASN A 189 -6.00 -2.49 11.48
N ARG A 190 -7.28 -2.77 11.67
CA ARG A 190 -7.78 -3.69 12.70
C ARG A 190 -8.72 -4.73 12.11
N LEU A 191 -8.45 -5.17 10.88
CA LEU A 191 -9.24 -6.15 10.14
C LEU A 191 -9.10 -7.51 10.83
N ARG A 192 -9.90 -7.78 11.86
CA ARG A 192 -9.79 -8.99 12.66
C ARG A 192 -10.99 -9.90 12.45
N MET A 193 -10.80 -11.19 12.76
CA MET A 193 -11.88 -12.18 12.84
C MET A 193 -12.80 -12.17 11.60
N LYS A 194 -14.10 -12.02 11.81
CA LYS A 194 -15.11 -12.12 10.75
C LYS A 194 -14.87 -11.18 9.56
N GLY A 195 -14.43 -9.96 9.80
CA GLY A 195 -14.16 -9.00 8.74
C GLY A 195 -12.99 -9.43 7.85
N ALA A 196 -11.91 -9.95 8.45
CA ALA A 196 -10.78 -10.47 7.69
C ALA A 196 -11.15 -11.74 6.89
N VAL A 197 -11.96 -12.62 7.46
CA VAL A 197 -12.48 -13.82 6.75
C VAL A 197 -13.36 -13.40 5.57
N ALA A 198 -14.24 -12.40 5.75
CA ALA A 198 -15.05 -11.85 4.68
C ALA A 198 -14.20 -11.20 3.58
N PHE A 199 -13.13 -10.49 3.96
CA PHE A 199 -12.15 -9.95 3.01
C PHE A 199 -11.50 -11.07 2.18
N CYS A 200 -11.10 -12.17 2.82
CA CYS A 200 -10.54 -13.33 2.13
C CYS A 200 -11.52 -13.97 1.14
N ALA A 201 -12.83 -13.96 1.44
CA ALA A 201 -13.85 -14.41 0.50
C ALA A 201 -13.90 -13.52 -0.75
N GLY A 202 -13.74 -12.22 -0.61
CA GLY A 202 -13.58 -11.29 -1.73
C GLY A 202 -12.30 -11.56 -2.54
N LEU A 203 -11.18 -11.79 -1.86
CA LEU A 203 -9.91 -12.12 -2.50
C LEU A 203 -9.99 -13.41 -3.32
N LYS A 204 -10.74 -14.39 -2.84
CA LYS A 204 -10.96 -15.68 -3.55
C LYS A 204 -11.51 -15.52 -4.96
N VAL A 205 -12.36 -14.52 -5.18
CA VAL A 205 -13.03 -14.28 -6.47
C VAL A 205 -12.43 -13.11 -7.25
N ASN A 206 -11.57 -12.29 -6.61
CA ASN A 206 -10.89 -11.18 -7.28
C ASN A 206 -9.90 -11.71 -8.32
N SER A 207 -9.90 -11.09 -9.50
CA SER A 207 -9.08 -11.48 -10.65
C SER A 207 -8.15 -10.39 -11.17
N THR A 208 -7.87 -9.34 -10.38
CA THR A 208 -7.06 -8.20 -10.84
C THR A 208 -5.97 -7.79 -9.86
N LEU A 209 -6.17 -8.05 -8.56
CA LEU A 209 -5.23 -7.64 -7.53
C LEU A 209 -3.94 -8.46 -7.62
N LYS A 210 -2.82 -7.77 -7.74
CA LYS A 210 -1.47 -8.34 -7.87
C LYS A 210 -0.65 -8.17 -6.59
N HIS A 211 -0.82 -7.02 -5.90
CA HIS A 211 -0.09 -6.66 -4.70
C HIS A 211 -1.06 -6.34 -3.57
N LEU A 212 -0.93 -7.07 -2.46
CA LEU A 212 -1.76 -6.90 -1.27
C LEU A 212 -0.88 -6.83 -0.02
N ASP A 213 -1.00 -5.71 0.71
CA ASP A 213 -0.41 -5.56 2.03
C ASP A 213 -1.49 -5.65 3.11
N LEU A 214 -1.37 -6.65 3.97
CA LEU A 214 -2.24 -6.93 5.11
C LEU A 214 -1.44 -6.99 6.43
N SER A 215 -0.23 -6.45 6.43
CA SER A 215 0.61 -6.44 7.63
C SER A 215 -0.01 -5.60 8.76
N TRP A 216 0.38 -5.89 10.00
CA TRP A 216 -0.08 -5.14 11.16
C TRP A 216 -1.61 -5.11 11.38
N ASN A 217 -2.32 -6.18 11.01
CA ASN A 217 -3.77 -6.29 11.22
C ASN A 217 -4.16 -7.20 12.40
N GLY A 218 -3.19 -7.90 12.97
CA GLY A 218 -3.41 -8.80 14.10
C GLY A 218 -4.12 -10.10 13.70
N PHE A 219 -3.90 -10.58 12.49
CA PHE A 219 -4.46 -11.82 11.95
C PHE A 219 -3.94 -13.06 12.70
N GLY A 220 -4.87 -13.89 13.17
CA GLY A 220 -4.60 -15.19 13.76
C GLY A 220 -4.79 -16.34 12.77
N ASN A 221 -4.86 -17.58 13.33
CA ASN A 221 -4.94 -18.81 12.54
C ASN A 221 -6.23 -18.93 11.72
N GLU A 222 -7.36 -18.41 12.21
CA GLU A 222 -8.63 -18.41 11.46
C GLU A 222 -8.52 -17.64 10.13
N VAL A 223 -7.82 -16.51 10.17
CA VAL A 223 -7.59 -15.70 8.96
C VAL A 223 -6.58 -16.39 8.05
N ALA A 224 -5.56 -17.04 8.62
CA ALA A 224 -4.61 -17.84 7.84
C ALA A 224 -5.29 -18.97 7.07
N LEU A 225 -6.28 -19.64 7.70
CA LEU A 225 -7.11 -20.65 7.04
C LEU A 225 -7.89 -20.04 5.87
N ALA A 226 -8.57 -18.92 6.09
CA ALA A 226 -9.37 -18.24 5.06
C ALA A 226 -8.48 -17.73 3.91
N LEU A 227 -7.27 -17.22 4.20
CA LEU A 227 -6.28 -16.85 3.20
C LEU A 227 -5.80 -18.06 2.39
N GLY A 228 -5.53 -19.19 3.05
CA GLY A 228 -5.18 -20.45 2.37
C GLY A 228 -6.26 -20.86 1.39
N GLU A 229 -7.52 -20.84 1.81
CA GLU A 229 -8.66 -21.14 0.91
C GLU A 229 -8.81 -20.10 -0.23
N ALA A 230 -8.51 -18.81 0.04
CA ALA A 230 -8.53 -17.80 -1.01
C ALA A 230 -7.41 -18.03 -2.03
N LEU A 231 -6.19 -18.26 -1.59
CA LEU A 231 -5.01 -18.49 -2.46
C LEU A 231 -5.18 -19.72 -3.35
N LYS A 232 -5.90 -20.73 -2.88
CA LYS A 232 -6.18 -21.95 -3.65
C LYS A 232 -6.94 -21.68 -4.97
N PHE A 233 -7.73 -20.59 -5.00
CA PHE A 233 -8.56 -20.22 -6.16
C PHE A 233 -8.08 -18.93 -6.83
N ASN A 234 -7.38 -18.07 -6.12
CA ASN A 234 -6.86 -16.82 -6.67
C ASN A 234 -5.63 -17.10 -7.53
N ASN A 235 -5.70 -16.70 -8.78
CA ASN A 235 -4.66 -16.89 -9.79
C ASN A 235 -4.05 -15.58 -10.30
N THR A 236 -4.14 -14.51 -9.54
CA THR A 236 -3.65 -13.18 -9.94
C THR A 236 -2.73 -12.53 -8.92
N LEU A 237 -2.85 -12.90 -7.64
CA LEU A 237 -2.04 -12.31 -6.59
C LEU A 237 -0.59 -12.79 -6.70
N VAL A 238 0.32 -11.82 -6.84
CA VAL A 238 1.77 -12.04 -6.99
C VAL A 238 2.52 -11.74 -5.70
N HIS A 239 2.09 -10.71 -4.96
CA HIS A 239 2.75 -10.26 -3.75
C HIS A 239 1.74 -10.21 -2.59
N LEU A 240 2.05 -10.92 -1.50
CA LEU A 240 1.26 -10.92 -0.26
C LEU A 240 2.16 -10.61 0.93
N ASN A 241 1.87 -9.50 1.61
CA ASN A 241 2.55 -9.12 2.85
C ASN A 241 1.63 -9.39 4.05
N LEU A 242 2.06 -10.30 4.92
CA LEU A 242 1.41 -10.70 6.17
C LEU A 242 2.31 -10.46 7.38
N ASN A 243 3.34 -9.64 7.26
CA ASN A 243 4.25 -9.33 8.36
C ASN A 243 3.50 -8.77 9.58
N ASN A 244 4.06 -8.96 10.77
CA ASN A 244 3.55 -8.35 11.99
C ASN A 244 2.08 -8.68 12.28
N ASN A 245 1.72 -9.94 12.12
CA ASN A 245 0.44 -10.51 12.50
C ASN A 245 0.62 -11.52 13.66
N ARG A 246 -0.35 -12.37 13.92
CA ARG A 246 -0.36 -13.31 15.08
C ARG A 246 -0.52 -14.76 14.65
N MET A 247 -0.07 -15.10 13.46
CA MET A 247 -0.13 -16.46 12.95
C MET A 247 0.89 -17.34 13.67
N THR A 248 0.43 -18.48 14.20
CA THR A 248 1.30 -19.50 14.80
C THR A 248 1.69 -20.54 13.75
N ASP A 249 2.45 -21.57 14.14
CA ASP A 249 2.81 -22.69 13.27
C ASP A 249 1.58 -23.38 12.68
N GLU A 250 0.51 -23.50 13.46
CA GLU A 250 -0.77 -24.02 12.98
C GLU A 250 -1.38 -23.13 11.88
N GLY A 251 -1.40 -21.80 12.07
CA GLY A 251 -1.86 -20.85 11.07
C GLY A 251 -1.05 -20.93 9.79
N VAL A 252 0.27 -21.01 9.90
CA VAL A 252 1.15 -21.20 8.74
C VAL A 252 0.85 -22.52 8.02
N SER A 253 0.63 -23.61 8.77
CA SER A 253 0.22 -24.90 8.18
C SER A 253 -1.13 -24.80 7.42
N MET A 254 -2.08 -24.01 7.93
CA MET A 254 -3.36 -23.75 7.25
C MET A 254 -3.15 -22.95 5.96
N LEU A 255 -2.30 -21.91 5.99
CA LEU A 255 -1.94 -21.12 4.82
C LEU A 255 -1.25 -21.98 3.74
N CYS A 256 -0.37 -22.87 4.16
CA CYS A 256 0.37 -23.78 3.28
C CYS A 256 -0.53 -24.65 2.41
N LYS A 257 -1.72 -25.05 2.91
CA LYS A 257 -2.70 -25.80 2.10
C LYS A 257 -3.17 -25.03 0.86
N GLY A 258 -3.21 -23.72 0.95
CA GLY A 258 -3.48 -22.86 -0.22
C GLY A 258 -2.28 -22.77 -1.15
N LEU A 259 -1.09 -22.66 -0.60
CA LEU A 259 0.16 -22.57 -1.38
C LEU A 259 0.46 -23.84 -2.17
N GLU A 260 0.02 -25.02 -1.71
CA GLU A 260 0.16 -26.28 -2.45
C GLU A 260 -0.57 -26.26 -3.81
N ALA A 261 -1.62 -25.45 -3.93
CA ALA A 261 -2.43 -25.33 -5.16
C ALA A 261 -2.15 -24.04 -5.94
N ASN A 262 -1.44 -23.07 -5.34
CA ASN A 262 -1.19 -21.77 -5.94
C ASN A 262 0.12 -21.73 -6.73
N ASP A 263 0.05 -21.32 -7.98
CA ASP A 263 1.18 -21.19 -8.89
C ASP A 263 1.46 -19.75 -9.34
N MET A 264 0.82 -18.77 -8.68
CA MET A 264 0.95 -17.36 -9.05
C MET A 264 1.71 -16.51 -8.03
N LEU A 265 1.62 -16.85 -6.74
CA LEU A 265 2.24 -16.05 -5.69
C LEU A 265 3.77 -16.17 -5.76
N ARG A 266 4.45 -15.02 -5.91
CA ARG A 266 5.91 -14.94 -6.00
C ARG A 266 6.56 -14.42 -4.74
N VAL A 267 5.92 -13.46 -4.08
CA VAL A 267 6.44 -12.83 -2.87
C VAL A 267 5.52 -13.09 -1.70
N LEU A 268 6.02 -13.76 -0.66
CA LEU A 268 5.31 -14.00 0.59
C LEU A 268 6.12 -13.49 1.77
N LYS A 269 5.54 -12.55 2.54
CA LYS A 269 6.15 -12.00 3.74
C LYS A 269 5.36 -12.41 4.97
N LEU A 270 6.01 -13.11 5.91
CA LEU A 270 5.45 -13.66 7.14
C LEU A 270 6.30 -13.28 8.37
N ALA A 271 7.23 -12.34 8.24
CA ALA A 271 8.08 -11.92 9.35
C ALA A 271 7.27 -11.34 10.52
N TYR A 272 7.79 -11.47 11.73
CA TYR A 272 7.17 -10.95 12.96
C TYR A 272 5.76 -11.50 13.21
N ASN A 273 5.55 -12.77 12.89
CA ASN A 273 4.42 -13.57 13.35
C ASN A 273 4.82 -14.45 14.57
N SER A 274 3.87 -15.16 15.12
CA SER A 274 4.11 -16.09 16.26
C SER A 274 4.58 -17.48 15.78
N MET A 275 5.17 -17.55 14.59
CA MET A 275 5.70 -18.76 13.99
C MET A 275 7.07 -19.10 14.57
N THR A 276 7.31 -20.37 14.79
CA THR A 276 8.60 -20.95 15.22
C THR A 276 9.32 -21.63 14.06
N VAL A 277 10.41 -22.36 14.36
CA VAL A 277 11.12 -23.18 13.37
C VAL A 277 10.24 -24.26 12.76
N GLU A 278 9.25 -24.77 13.49
CA GLU A 278 8.32 -25.81 12.99
C GLU A 278 7.43 -25.28 11.86
N GLY A 279 6.91 -24.06 12.01
CA GLY A 279 6.18 -23.39 10.95
C GLY A 279 7.06 -23.07 9.74
N ALA A 280 8.31 -22.64 9.99
CA ALA A 280 9.27 -22.40 8.92
C ALA A 280 9.61 -23.69 8.15
N LEU A 281 9.81 -24.81 8.85
CA LEU A 281 10.03 -26.12 8.24
C LEU A 281 8.82 -26.59 7.42
N THR A 282 7.60 -26.38 7.94
CA THR A 282 6.37 -26.68 7.22
C THR A 282 6.30 -25.90 5.90
N LEU A 283 6.55 -24.61 5.95
CA LEU A 283 6.51 -23.70 4.81
C LEU A 283 7.54 -24.10 3.72
N ILE A 284 8.80 -24.31 4.13
CA ILE A 284 9.86 -24.65 3.17
C ILE A 284 9.64 -26.03 2.56
N ASN A 285 9.09 -26.99 3.31
CA ASN A 285 8.74 -28.32 2.82
C ASN A 285 7.61 -28.25 1.77
N VAL A 286 6.60 -27.40 1.98
CA VAL A 286 5.53 -27.21 1.00
C VAL A 286 6.08 -26.60 -0.27
N ILE A 287 6.92 -25.57 -0.17
CA ILE A 287 7.59 -24.98 -1.33
C ILE A 287 8.43 -26.03 -2.07
N LYS A 288 9.16 -26.90 -1.36
CA LYS A 288 9.95 -27.99 -1.95
C LYS A 288 9.09 -29.00 -2.69
N LYS A 289 8.00 -29.45 -2.08
CA LYS A 289 7.13 -30.50 -2.63
C LYS A 289 6.28 -30.02 -3.81
N THR A 290 5.91 -28.76 -3.82
CA THR A 290 5.00 -28.21 -4.83
C THR A 290 5.76 -27.81 -6.09
N SER A 291 5.77 -28.67 -7.09
CA SER A 291 6.53 -28.44 -8.34
C SER A 291 6.11 -27.16 -9.08
N LYS A 292 4.86 -26.73 -8.93
CA LYS A 292 4.32 -25.52 -9.55
C LYS A 292 4.47 -24.23 -8.72
N SER A 293 4.98 -24.31 -7.49
CA SER A 293 5.13 -23.11 -6.66
C SER A 293 5.98 -22.05 -7.37
N ALA A 294 5.46 -20.84 -7.48
CA ALA A 294 6.12 -19.70 -8.11
C ALA A 294 6.88 -18.83 -7.10
N ILE A 295 7.01 -19.22 -5.84
CA ILE A 295 7.64 -18.41 -4.80
C ILE A 295 9.09 -18.09 -5.16
N GLU A 296 9.38 -16.79 -5.30
CA GLU A 296 10.68 -16.20 -5.59
C GLU A 296 11.29 -15.51 -4.36
N GLU A 297 10.44 -14.89 -3.52
CA GLU A 297 10.85 -14.23 -2.29
C GLU A 297 10.03 -14.74 -1.10
N LEU A 298 10.72 -15.16 -0.05
CA LEU A 298 10.13 -15.55 1.23
C LEU A 298 10.81 -14.81 2.37
N ASN A 299 10.04 -14.09 3.18
CA ASN A 299 10.54 -13.35 4.32
C ASN A 299 9.94 -13.86 5.64
N ILE A 300 10.82 -14.40 6.49
CA ILE A 300 10.54 -14.84 7.86
C ILE A 300 11.62 -14.29 8.83
N CYS A 301 12.03 -13.04 8.68
CA CYS A 301 13.21 -12.43 9.32
C CYS A 301 13.38 -12.66 10.81
N ASN A 302 12.30 -12.82 11.59
CA ASN A 302 12.38 -12.99 13.03
C ASN A 302 12.45 -14.45 13.48
N VAL A 303 12.35 -15.41 12.55
CA VAL A 303 12.35 -16.84 12.91
C VAL A 303 13.78 -17.37 12.96
N LEU A 304 14.19 -17.85 14.13
CA LEU A 304 15.43 -18.60 14.28
C LEU A 304 15.22 -20.00 13.71
N VAL A 305 16.03 -20.37 12.73
CA VAL A 305 15.92 -21.68 12.09
C VAL A 305 17.01 -22.65 12.58
N ASN A 306 16.85 -23.92 12.28
CA ASN A 306 17.80 -24.96 12.61
C ASN A 306 18.56 -25.46 11.37
N GLU A 307 19.53 -26.35 11.58
CA GLU A 307 20.36 -26.92 10.51
C GLU A 307 19.50 -27.68 9.47
N ASN A 308 18.44 -28.37 9.90
CA ASN A 308 17.53 -29.04 8.96
C ASN A 308 16.87 -28.07 8.00
N PHE A 309 16.48 -26.89 8.45
CA PHE A 309 15.93 -25.88 7.61
C PHE A 309 16.95 -25.38 6.57
N VAL A 310 18.19 -25.13 7.02
CA VAL A 310 19.26 -24.67 6.11
C VAL A 310 19.57 -25.73 5.04
N GLN A 311 19.68 -27.01 5.43
CA GLN A 311 19.89 -28.10 4.48
C GLN A 311 18.75 -28.21 3.45
N LEU A 312 17.50 -28.08 3.89
CA LEU A 312 16.34 -28.08 2.98
C LEU A 312 16.36 -26.88 2.04
N LEU A 313 16.71 -25.71 2.55
CA LEU A 313 16.85 -24.50 1.75
C LEU A 313 17.93 -24.64 0.68
N GLU A 314 19.11 -25.18 1.03
CA GLU A 314 20.20 -25.46 0.09
C GLU A 314 19.76 -26.41 -1.03
N LEU A 315 19.06 -27.49 -0.68
CA LEU A 315 18.51 -28.42 -1.67
C LEU A 315 17.53 -27.72 -2.63
N ILE A 316 16.62 -26.88 -2.11
CA ILE A 316 15.69 -26.13 -2.95
C ILE A 316 16.44 -25.16 -3.87
N CYS A 317 17.46 -24.46 -3.37
CA CYS A 317 18.27 -23.55 -4.18
C CYS A 317 19.06 -24.27 -5.29
N GLN A 318 19.38 -25.56 -5.10
CA GLN A 318 20.03 -26.39 -6.12
C GLN A 318 19.03 -26.92 -7.16
N GLU A 319 17.86 -27.39 -6.70
CA GLU A 319 16.84 -28.02 -7.54
C GLU A 319 15.95 -26.99 -8.25
N ARG A 320 15.75 -25.82 -7.63
CA ARG A 320 14.85 -24.77 -8.11
C ARG A 320 15.55 -23.46 -8.35
N LEU A 321 15.41 -22.94 -9.55
CA LEU A 321 15.92 -21.62 -9.91
C LEU A 321 15.02 -20.48 -9.43
N SER A 322 13.77 -20.77 -9.01
CA SER A 322 12.77 -19.75 -8.72
C SER A 322 12.96 -19.04 -7.37
N LEU A 323 13.43 -19.71 -6.31
CA LEU A 323 13.61 -19.06 -5.01
C LEU A 323 14.89 -18.20 -5.02
N GLU A 324 14.73 -16.89 -5.21
CA GLU A 324 15.86 -15.95 -5.36
C GLU A 324 16.24 -15.28 -4.04
N VAL A 325 15.25 -15.04 -3.17
CA VAL A 325 15.43 -14.30 -1.92
C VAL A 325 14.80 -15.05 -0.76
N MET A 326 15.61 -15.33 0.27
CA MET A 326 15.15 -15.88 1.54
C MET A 326 15.68 -15.05 2.70
N GLU A 327 14.78 -14.56 3.56
CA GLU A 327 15.13 -13.78 4.75
C GLU A 327 14.63 -14.50 6.01
N TYR A 328 15.53 -14.82 6.95
CA TYR A 328 15.22 -15.48 8.23
C TYR A 328 16.05 -14.89 9.38
N GLY A 329 15.68 -15.17 10.65
CA GLY A 329 16.24 -14.50 11.82
C GLY A 329 17.63 -14.96 12.24
N GLY A 330 18.07 -16.14 11.81
CA GLY A 330 19.38 -16.70 12.13
C GLY A 330 19.35 -18.21 12.34
N VAL A 331 20.52 -18.81 12.58
CA VAL A 331 20.69 -20.26 12.83
C VAL A 331 21.28 -20.48 14.20
N GLY A 332 20.64 -21.28 15.04
CA GLY A 332 21.21 -21.75 16.31
C GLY A 332 21.71 -20.65 17.25
N GLY A 333 21.14 -19.44 17.21
CA GLY A 333 21.54 -18.31 18.05
C GLY A 333 22.43 -17.29 17.34
N PHE A 334 22.87 -17.55 16.11
CA PHE A 334 23.60 -16.58 15.27
C PHE A 334 22.61 -15.82 14.36
N ILE A 335 22.74 -14.51 14.30
CA ILE A 335 21.87 -13.67 13.47
C ILE A 335 22.31 -13.78 12.00
N ALA A 336 21.48 -14.42 11.18
CA ALA A 336 21.64 -14.43 9.73
C ALA A 336 20.77 -13.32 9.09
N LYS A 337 21.34 -12.54 8.19
CA LYS A 337 20.66 -11.34 7.70
C LYS A 337 19.95 -11.51 6.35
N LYS A 338 20.47 -12.27 5.40
CA LYS A 338 19.85 -12.43 4.06
C LYS A 338 20.62 -13.39 3.16
N LEU A 339 19.92 -14.33 2.55
CA LEU A 339 20.45 -15.13 1.46
C LEU A 339 19.94 -14.54 0.14
N ARG A 340 20.85 -14.05 -0.70
CA ARG A 340 20.53 -13.63 -2.08
C ARG A 340 21.25 -14.54 -3.05
N LYS A 341 20.51 -15.13 -3.97
CA LYS A 341 21.11 -15.78 -5.13
C LYS A 341 21.59 -14.68 -6.08
N ARG A 342 22.91 -14.64 -6.38
CA ARG A 342 23.40 -13.81 -7.47
C ARG A 342 23.06 -14.51 -8.79
N SER A 343 22.84 -13.71 -9.83
CA SER A 343 22.60 -14.13 -11.22
C SER A 343 23.71 -14.96 -11.87
N ASP A 344 24.67 -15.43 -11.09
CA ASP A 344 25.77 -16.29 -11.54
C ASP A 344 25.53 -17.71 -11.00
N PRO A 345 25.39 -18.74 -11.85
CA PRO A 345 24.88 -20.06 -11.43
C PRO A 345 25.77 -20.83 -10.46
N MET A 346 26.90 -20.29 -10.01
CA MET A 346 27.92 -21.04 -9.29
C MET A 346 28.36 -20.49 -7.93
N LYS A 347 27.67 -19.47 -7.34
CA LYS A 347 28.06 -18.99 -5.99
C LYS A 347 26.88 -18.65 -5.12
N ILE A 348 26.52 -19.57 -4.25
CA ILE A 348 25.80 -19.29 -3.01
C ILE A 348 26.75 -18.48 -2.12
N ILE A 349 26.44 -17.22 -1.86
CA ILE A 349 27.26 -16.40 -0.94
C ILE A 349 26.79 -16.67 0.48
N GLN A 350 27.63 -17.37 1.23
CA GLN A 350 27.53 -17.43 2.68
C GLN A 350 27.61 -16.03 3.29
N VAL A 351 26.71 -15.80 4.23
CA VAL A 351 26.56 -14.58 5.02
C VAL A 351 27.86 -14.17 5.69
N LEU A 352 28.28 -12.96 5.46
CA LEU A 352 29.34 -12.33 6.21
C LEU A 352 28.86 -12.11 7.66
N ASN A 353 29.49 -12.80 8.60
CA ASN A 353 29.45 -12.45 10.01
C ASN A 353 30.03 -11.04 10.14
N SER A 354 29.18 -10.08 10.49
CA SER A 354 29.66 -8.80 10.98
C SER A 354 29.73 -8.88 12.50
N THR A 355 30.92 -8.89 12.99
CA THR A 355 31.31 -8.57 14.38
C THR A 355 30.65 -7.32 14.89
#